data_3c3534183efd97d817ddc059db2df1d1
#
_entry.id   3c3534183efd97d817ddc059db2df1d1
#
_cell.length_a   1.000
_cell.length_b   1.000
_cell.length_c   1.000
_cell.angle_alpha   90.00
_cell.angle_beta   90.00
_cell.angle_gamma   90.00
#
_symmetry.space_group_name_H-M   'P 1'
#
loop_
_entity.id
_entity.type
_entity.pdbx_description
1 polymer ?
#
loop_
_entity_poly.entity_id
_entity_poly.type
_entity_poly.pdbx_seq_one_letter_code
_entity_poly.pdbx_strand_id
1 'polypeptide(L)'
;MNALFPYSLRTLRVALLGFTLGAAGVARCAAALFLPAPVPTASFEAGMFHVDKYGSGKQTLVLIPGLASGPWIWNETIARLAPHFTIFAVALPGFDGRSASDRKSLFASFSRDFWAMLAEKSITRPVVIGHSLGGTLAISLAEEHPELLAGIVAVDGLPVFPMLANATPEQRAAMASQYSGIYSALNSTAALASERNYMSTIGTIRPELVEPTALLEARSDMKAVAAWTKEDLSNDLRPQLERIVIPFLEIMPYNPADAKPPMNYSQEQTLAFYRSLVAGASRVSVVAIAPSRHFVMLDQPEEFGKEVERFLISVDQP
;
A
#
# COMPACT_ATOMS: atom_id res chain seq x y z
N MET A 1 -12.23 -6.99 -27.06
CA MET A 1 -12.65 -7.10 -25.65
C MET A 1 -11.81 -6.12 -24.84
N ASN A 2 -12.08 -4.82 -25.00
CA ASN A 2 -11.29 -3.72 -24.44
C ASN A 2 -12.22 -2.89 -23.57
N ALA A 3 -12.33 -3.18 -22.27
CA ALA A 3 -12.86 -2.26 -21.27
C ALA A 3 -13.00 -2.99 -19.92
N LEU A 4 -11.92 -3.07 -19.19
CA LEU A 4 -11.96 -3.58 -17.83
C LEU A 4 -11.17 -2.62 -16.93
N PHE A 5 -11.68 -1.45 -16.63
CA PHE A 5 -11.52 -0.65 -15.43
C PHE A 5 -11.77 0.85 -15.67
N PRO A 6 -12.44 1.50 -14.74
CA PRO A 6 -13.05 2.81 -14.93
C PRO A 6 -12.29 4.01 -14.44
N TYR A 7 -11.00 4.02 -14.46
CA TYR A 7 -10.29 5.27 -14.17
C TYR A 7 -10.15 6.10 -15.47
N SER A 8 -11.25 6.75 -15.86
CA SER A 8 -11.23 7.61 -17.03
C SER A 8 -10.50 8.92 -16.74
N LEU A 9 -9.61 9.30 -17.65
CA LEU A 9 -8.81 10.52 -17.71
C LEU A 9 -9.62 11.85 -17.69
N ARG A 10 -10.91 11.86 -17.34
CA ARG A 10 -11.80 13.03 -17.57
C ARG A 10 -12.14 13.89 -16.36
N THR A 11 -11.65 13.62 -15.16
CA THR A 11 -12.09 14.34 -13.94
C THR A 11 -11.02 15.13 -13.19
N LEU A 12 -9.93 15.51 -13.82
CA LEU A 12 -9.05 16.53 -13.23
C LEU A 12 -9.36 17.92 -13.79
N ARG A 13 -10.57 18.45 -13.55
CA ARG A 13 -10.85 19.89 -13.63
C ARG A 13 -10.85 20.45 -12.21
N VAL A 14 -9.80 21.14 -11.88
CA VAL A 14 -9.64 21.94 -10.67
C VAL A 14 -10.70 23.02 -10.62
N ALA A 15 -11.64 22.96 -9.67
CA ALA A 15 -12.47 24.08 -9.29
C ALA A 15 -11.83 24.74 -8.07
N LEU A 16 -11.19 25.90 -8.29
CA LEU A 16 -10.76 26.79 -7.21
C LEU A 16 -12.00 27.48 -6.59
N LEU A 17 -12.34 27.13 -5.36
CA LEU A 17 -13.17 27.98 -4.50
C LEU A 17 -12.50 28.00 -3.11
N GLY A 18 -12.04 29.19 -2.74
CA GLY A 18 -11.35 29.43 -1.48
C GLY A 18 -12.31 29.47 -0.28
N PHE A 19 -11.86 28.82 0.80
CA PHE A 19 -12.28 29.13 2.17
C PHE A 19 -11.08 29.02 3.10
N THR A 20 -10.70 30.11 3.73
CA THR A 20 -9.68 30.16 4.77
C THR A 20 -10.32 29.86 6.12
N LEU A 21 -10.00 28.70 6.69
CA LEU A 21 -10.24 28.41 8.12
C LEU A 21 -8.92 27.92 8.77
N GLY A 22 -8.64 28.47 9.95
CA GLY A 22 -7.34 28.43 10.60
C GLY A 22 -6.76 27.05 10.84
N ALA A 23 -5.53 26.88 10.41
CA ALA A 23 -4.75 25.61 10.43
C ALA A 23 -4.52 25.01 11.84
N ALA A 24 -4.68 25.75 12.92
CA ALA A 24 -4.38 25.29 14.29
C ALA A 24 -5.49 24.41 14.91
N GLY A 25 -6.73 24.51 14.43
CA GLY A 25 -7.86 23.73 14.95
C GLY A 25 -7.97 22.33 14.33
N VAL A 26 -7.52 22.18 13.09
CA VAL A 26 -7.69 20.95 12.29
C VAL A 26 -6.69 19.86 12.70
N ALA A 27 -5.47 20.24 13.07
CA ALA A 27 -4.44 19.28 13.51
C ALA A 27 -4.83 18.52 14.82
N ARG A 28 -5.65 19.14 15.68
CA ARG A 28 -6.15 18.48 16.91
C ARG A 28 -7.29 17.49 16.68
N CYS A 29 -8.08 17.67 15.63
CA CYS A 29 -9.15 16.72 15.29
C CYS A 29 -8.61 15.46 14.58
N ALA A 30 -7.57 15.57 13.76
CA ALA A 30 -6.98 14.44 13.04
C ALA A 30 -6.39 13.37 14.00
N ALA A 31 -5.79 13.80 15.10
CA ALA A 31 -5.20 12.88 16.09
C ALA A 31 -6.23 12.05 16.88
N ALA A 32 -7.52 12.40 16.84
CA ALA A 32 -8.57 11.69 17.59
C ALA A 32 -9.30 10.62 16.77
N LEU A 33 -9.10 10.56 15.46
CA LEU A 33 -9.80 9.64 14.55
C LEU A 33 -9.00 8.35 14.26
N PHE A 34 -7.70 8.38 14.45
CA PHE A 34 -6.86 7.17 14.45
C PHE A 34 -6.63 6.75 15.90
N LEU A 35 -6.61 5.45 16.17
CA LEU A 35 -6.06 4.99 17.44
C LEU A 35 -4.67 5.60 17.61
N PRO A 36 -4.33 6.11 18.83
CA PRO A 36 -2.99 6.63 19.05
C PRO A 36 -1.98 5.57 18.63
N ALA A 37 -0.95 6.00 17.89
CA ALA A 37 0.11 5.11 17.48
C ALA A 37 0.66 4.37 18.70
N PRO A 38 0.76 3.04 18.67
CA PRO A 38 1.45 2.30 19.71
C PRO A 38 2.88 2.84 19.84
N VAL A 39 3.41 2.84 21.06
CA VAL A 39 4.79 3.28 21.28
C VAL A 39 5.74 2.18 20.81
N PRO A 40 6.67 2.47 19.89
CA PRO A 40 7.64 1.49 19.44
C PRO A 40 8.59 1.08 20.57
N THR A 41 8.98 -0.19 20.62
CA THR A 41 9.97 -0.72 21.54
C THR A 41 11.40 -0.40 21.11
N ALA A 42 11.60 -0.15 19.83
CA ALA A 42 12.86 0.30 19.22
C ALA A 42 12.58 0.97 17.88
N SER A 43 13.48 1.86 17.45
CA SER A 43 13.45 2.50 16.14
C SER A 43 14.86 2.55 15.56
N PHE A 44 15.01 2.34 14.26
CA PHE A 44 16.32 2.37 13.59
C PHE A 44 16.19 2.66 12.09
N GLU A 45 17.29 3.11 11.49
CA GLU A 45 17.41 3.23 10.03
C GLU A 45 17.92 1.89 9.46
N ALA A 46 17.32 1.47 8.35
CA ALA A 46 17.71 0.29 7.58
C ALA A 46 17.95 0.68 6.12
N GLY A 47 19.19 1.05 5.82
CA GLY A 47 19.54 1.58 4.49
C GLY A 47 18.74 2.82 4.13
N MET A 48 17.82 2.71 3.16
CA MET A 48 17.04 3.85 2.68
C MET A 48 15.73 4.10 3.46
N PHE A 49 15.31 3.21 4.35
CA PHE A 49 14.02 3.32 5.05
C PHE A 49 14.18 3.25 6.56
N HIS A 50 13.22 3.78 7.27
CA HIS A 50 13.13 3.72 8.73
C HIS A 50 12.25 2.57 9.17
N VAL A 51 12.50 2.06 10.37
CA VAL A 51 11.73 0.95 10.93
C VAL A 51 11.44 1.21 12.40
N ASP A 52 10.16 1.10 12.75
CA ASP A 52 9.68 1.04 14.12
C ASP A 52 9.35 -0.39 14.50
N LYS A 53 9.90 -0.86 15.63
CA LYS A 53 9.65 -2.20 16.17
C LYS A 53 8.61 -2.17 17.27
N TYR A 54 7.68 -3.13 17.22
CA TYR A 54 6.64 -3.32 18.25
C TYR A 54 6.56 -4.79 18.67
N GLY A 55 6.06 -5.01 19.88
CA GLY A 55 5.84 -6.36 20.40
C GLY A 55 7.12 -7.19 20.56
N SER A 56 6.94 -8.47 20.93
CA SER A 56 8.04 -9.42 21.20
C SER A 56 7.63 -10.89 20.98
N GLY A 57 6.61 -11.13 20.16
CA GLY A 57 6.16 -12.49 19.81
C GLY A 57 7.21 -13.25 18.97
N LYS A 58 7.06 -14.56 18.87
CA LYS A 58 8.00 -15.42 18.13
C LYS A 58 7.94 -15.20 16.63
N GLN A 59 6.73 -15.09 16.08
CA GLN A 59 6.52 -14.84 14.64
C GLN A 59 6.74 -13.36 14.36
N THR A 60 7.44 -13.08 13.27
CA THR A 60 7.77 -11.71 12.85
C THR A 60 6.94 -11.28 11.66
N LEU A 61 6.44 -10.05 11.73
CA LEU A 61 5.72 -9.36 10.68
C LEU A 61 6.52 -8.14 10.23
N VAL A 62 6.53 -7.87 8.93
CA VAL A 62 7.03 -6.60 8.38
C VAL A 62 5.87 -5.91 7.66
N LEU A 63 5.56 -4.68 8.06
CA LEU A 63 4.45 -3.89 7.51
C LEU A 63 4.99 -2.80 6.59
N ILE A 64 4.57 -2.77 5.33
CA ILE A 64 5.05 -1.82 4.32
C ILE A 64 3.87 -0.97 3.85
N PRO A 65 3.90 0.37 4.02
CA PRO A 65 2.81 1.25 3.60
C PRO A 65 2.77 1.45 2.08
N GLY A 66 1.67 2.05 1.62
CA GLY A 66 1.48 2.45 0.23
C GLY A 66 2.19 3.74 -0.16
N LEU A 67 1.98 4.16 -1.41
CA LEU A 67 2.49 5.42 -1.97
C LEU A 67 2.00 6.60 -1.12
N ALA A 68 2.88 7.55 -0.85
CA ALA A 68 2.65 8.74 -0.02
C ALA A 68 2.24 8.47 1.44
N SER A 69 2.04 7.21 1.83
CA SER A 69 1.60 6.83 3.17
C SER A 69 2.75 6.57 4.14
N GLY A 70 2.47 6.65 5.44
CA GLY A 70 3.40 6.29 6.50
C GLY A 70 2.94 5.08 7.31
N PRO A 71 3.72 4.66 8.34
CA PRO A 71 3.36 3.56 9.23
C PRO A 71 2.03 3.75 9.96
N TRP A 72 1.52 4.97 10.05
CA TRP A 72 0.25 5.33 10.69
C TRP A 72 -0.96 4.58 10.13
N ILE A 73 -0.92 4.12 8.87
CA ILE A 73 -1.99 3.31 8.29
C ILE A 73 -2.16 1.97 9.02
N TRP A 74 -1.14 1.53 9.73
CA TRP A 74 -1.08 0.26 10.44
C TRP A 74 -1.36 0.37 11.95
N ASN A 75 -1.72 1.55 12.49
CA ASN A 75 -1.85 1.75 13.94
C ASN A 75 -2.81 0.74 14.58
N GLU A 76 -3.99 0.51 13.99
CA GLU A 76 -4.96 -0.48 14.50
C GLU A 76 -4.45 -1.92 14.33
N THR A 77 -3.80 -2.22 13.21
CA THR A 77 -3.18 -3.51 12.96
C THR A 77 -2.06 -3.80 13.98
N ILE A 78 -1.20 -2.80 14.25
CA ILE A 78 -0.12 -2.91 15.24
C ILE A 78 -0.72 -3.11 16.64
N ALA A 79 -1.71 -2.30 17.03
CA ALA A 79 -2.36 -2.42 18.34
C ALA A 79 -2.97 -3.81 18.56
N ARG A 80 -3.55 -4.40 17.51
CA ARG A 80 -4.14 -5.73 17.54
C ARG A 80 -3.09 -6.84 17.61
N LEU A 81 -2.04 -6.77 16.81
CA LEU A 81 -1.10 -7.88 16.60
C LEU A 81 0.13 -7.83 17.52
N ALA A 82 0.58 -6.65 17.99
CA ALA A 82 1.78 -6.51 18.82
C ALA A 82 1.76 -7.32 20.14
N PRO A 83 0.61 -7.63 20.75
CA PRO A 83 0.59 -8.53 21.92
C PRO A 83 1.10 -9.95 21.63
N HIS A 84 1.05 -10.41 20.37
CA HIS A 84 1.34 -11.79 19.98
C HIS A 84 2.51 -11.92 19.00
N PHE A 85 2.86 -10.85 18.29
CA PHE A 85 3.85 -10.83 17.22
C PHE A 85 4.97 -9.84 17.48
N THR A 86 6.14 -10.07 16.86
CA THR A 86 7.14 -9.02 16.68
C THR A 86 6.87 -8.33 15.36
N ILE A 87 6.69 -7.00 15.37
CA ILE A 87 6.28 -6.22 14.19
C ILE A 87 7.36 -5.19 13.87
N PHE A 88 7.74 -5.11 12.61
CA PHE A 88 8.60 -4.07 12.04
C PHE A 88 7.77 -3.24 11.04
N ALA A 89 7.41 -2.03 11.42
CA ALA A 89 6.67 -1.10 10.56
C ALA A 89 7.65 -0.19 9.81
N VAL A 90 7.60 -0.27 8.49
CA VAL A 90 8.51 0.45 7.58
C VAL A 90 7.94 1.82 7.26
N ALA A 91 8.80 2.84 7.26
CA ALA A 91 8.53 4.16 6.68
C ALA A 91 9.43 4.37 5.46
N LEU A 92 8.83 4.48 4.28
CA LEU A 92 9.54 4.63 3.02
C LEU A 92 10.15 6.03 2.87
N PRO A 93 11.26 6.17 2.14
CA PRO A 93 11.91 7.47 1.94
C PRO A 93 11.03 8.40 1.10
N GLY A 94 10.99 9.66 1.53
CA GLY A 94 10.19 10.71 0.90
C GLY A 94 8.73 10.75 1.34
N PHE A 95 8.26 9.78 2.15
CA PHE A 95 6.88 9.74 2.63
C PHE A 95 6.80 10.14 4.10
N ASP A 96 5.60 10.57 4.52
CA ASP A 96 5.30 10.95 5.90
C ASP A 96 6.31 11.93 6.54
N GLY A 97 6.77 12.91 5.77
CA GLY A 97 7.73 13.94 6.21
C GLY A 97 9.19 13.47 6.25
N ARG A 98 9.50 12.26 5.78
CA ARG A 98 10.87 11.76 5.68
C ARG A 98 11.60 12.32 4.46
N SER A 99 12.92 12.38 4.52
CA SER A 99 13.76 12.76 3.38
C SER A 99 13.63 11.76 2.23
N ALA A 100 13.60 12.26 1.00
CA ALA A 100 13.64 11.45 -0.20
C ALA A 100 14.98 10.70 -0.34
N SER A 101 14.96 9.57 -1.05
CA SER A 101 16.16 8.85 -1.44
C SER A 101 16.72 9.42 -2.76
N ASP A 102 18.04 9.45 -2.88
CA ASP A 102 18.77 9.79 -4.11
C ASP A 102 19.07 8.56 -5.00
N ARG A 103 18.57 7.38 -4.61
CA ARG A 103 18.79 6.11 -5.32
C ARG A 103 18.13 6.13 -6.70
N LYS A 104 18.84 5.58 -7.70
CA LYS A 104 18.36 5.54 -9.10
C LYS A 104 17.25 4.53 -9.33
N SER A 105 17.28 3.39 -8.63
CA SER A 105 16.24 2.39 -8.63
C SER A 105 15.76 2.19 -7.21
N LEU A 106 14.50 2.56 -6.94
CA LEU A 106 13.92 2.51 -5.61
C LEU A 106 13.54 1.09 -5.22
N PHE A 107 12.93 0.31 -6.13
CA PHE A 107 12.58 -1.09 -5.89
C PHE A 107 13.82 -1.93 -5.58
N ALA A 108 14.83 -1.91 -6.46
CA ALA A 108 16.05 -2.68 -6.24
C ALA A 108 16.84 -2.23 -5.00
N SER A 109 16.80 -0.92 -4.68
CA SER A 109 17.45 -0.42 -3.47
C SER A 109 16.69 -0.81 -2.21
N PHE A 110 15.36 -0.78 -2.26
CA PHE A 110 14.51 -1.26 -1.16
C PHE A 110 14.75 -2.74 -0.88
N SER A 111 14.68 -3.58 -1.92
CA SER A 111 14.92 -5.01 -1.81
C SER A 111 16.29 -5.32 -1.18
N ARG A 112 17.36 -4.74 -1.71
CA ARG A 112 18.70 -4.92 -1.16
C ARG A 112 18.77 -4.54 0.34
N ASP A 113 18.23 -3.38 0.70
CA ASP A 113 18.29 -2.87 2.06
C ASP A 113 17.35 -3.66 2.99
N PHE A 114 16.24 -4.21 2.47
CA PHE A 114 15.34 -5.12 3.17
C PHE A 114 16.05 -6.44 3.55
N TRP A 115 16.71 -7.08 2.60
CA TRP A 115 17.45 -8.32 2.87
C TRP A 115 18.62 -8.09 3.82
N ALA A 116 19.31 -6.96 3.68
CA ALA A 116 20.37 -6.57 4.63
C ALA A 116 19.82 -6.37 6.05
N MET A 117 18.66 -5.74 6.21
CA MET A 117 17.99 -5.59 7.49
C MET A 117 17.64 -6.94 8.12
N LEU A 118 17.06 -7.87 7.35
CA LEU A 118 16.73 -9.20 7.87
C LEU A 118 17.99 -9.90 8.41
N ALA A 119 19.09 -9.87 7.66
CA ALA A 119 20.35 -10.47 8.04
C ALA A 119 20.96 -9.80 9.30
N GLU A 120 21.04 -8.47 9.33
CA GLU A 120 21.60 -7.69 10.44
C GLU A 120 20.82 -7.88 11.74
N LYS A 121 19.48 -7.87 11.65
CA LYS A 121 18.62 -8.03 12.82
C LYS A 121 18.31 -9.49 13.16
N SER A 122 18.90 -10.45 12.44
CA SER A 122 18.63 -11.89 12.59
C SER A 122 17.13 -12.23 12.51
N ILE A 123 16.43 -11.56 11.61
CA ILE A 123 15.01 -11.81 11.35
C ILE A 123 14.90 -13.00 10.38
N THR A 124 14.28 -14.06 10.84
CA THR A 124 14.14 -15.29 10.06
C THR A 124 12.68 -15.46 9.61
N ARG A 125 12.51 -15.64 8.30
CA ARG A 125 11.22 -15.94 7.65
C ARG A 125 10.05 -15.10 8.16
N PRO A 126 10.10 -13.76 8.03
CA PRO A 126 8.95 -12.92 8.40
C PRO A 126 7.79 -13.13 7.43
N VAL A 127 6.58 -12.80 7.88
CA VAL A 127 5.46 -12.52 6.97
C VAL A 127 5.51 -11.05 6.62
N VAL A 128 5.48 -10.74 5.32
CA VAL A 128 5.45 -9.35 4.83
C VAL A 128 4.02 -8.97 4.48
N ILE A 129 3.53 -7.89 5.06
CA ILE A 129 2.18 -7.35 4.82
C ILE A 129 2.36 -5.97 4.19
N GLY A 130 1.96 -5.81 2.95
CA GLY A 130 2.10 -4.57 2.20
C GLY A 130 0.77 -4.02 1.71
N HIS A 131 0.60 -2.71 1.76
CA HIS A 131 -0.56 -2.02 1.19
C HIS A 131 -0.15 -1.33 -0.12
N SER A 132 -0.95 -1.49 -1.18
CA SER A 132 -0.75 -0.78 -2.45
C SER A 132 0.68 -0.99 -2.98
N LEU A 133 1.47 0.07 -3.18
CA LEU A 133 2.91 0.00 -3.48
C LEU A 133 3.67 -0.96 -2.55
N GLY A 134 3.35 -0.95 -1.24
CA GLY A 134 3.93 -1.89 -0.28
C GLY A 134 3.58 -3.35 -0.57
N GLY A 135 2.40 -3.61 -1.12
CA GLY A 135 1.98 -4.93 -1.59
C GLY A 135 2.74 -5.36 -2.85
N THR A 136 2.94 -4.46 -3.80
CA THR A 136 3.79 -4.69 -4.98
C THR A 136 5.24 -4.98 -4.57
N LEU A 137 5.77 -4.24 -3.57
CA LEU A 137 7.10 -4.52 -2.99
C LEU A 137 7.15 -5.90 -2.31
N ALA A 138 6.10 -6.30 -1.58
CA ALA A 138 6.04 -7.63 -0.96
C ALA A 138 6.04 -8.76 -2.01
N ILE A 139 5.32 -8.58 -3.11
CA ILE A 139 5.33 -9.51 -4.26
C ILE A 139 6.74 -9.59 -4.85
N SER A 140 7.38 -8.45 -5.13
CA SER A 140 8.75 -8.39 -5.66
C SER A 140 9.75 -9.11 -4.76
N LEU A 141 9.69 -8.91 -3.44
CA LEU A 141 10.53 -9.63 -2.48
C LEU A 141 10.29 -11.14 -2.52
N ALA A 142 9.03 -11.57 -2.61
CA ALA A 142 8.69 -12.99 -2.68
C ALA A 142 9.12 -13.67 -4.00
N GLU A 143 9.23 -12.92 -5.10
CA GLU A 143 9.82 -13.41 -6.35
C GLU A 143 11.33 -13.56 -6.27
N GLU A 144 12.00 -12.67 -5.53
CA GLU A 144 13.47 -12.71 -5.38
C GLU A 144 13.93 -13.87 -4.49
N HIS A 145 13.37 -13.95 -3.27
CA HIS A 145 13.79 -14.90 -2.24
C HIS A 145 12.60 -15.49 -1.47
N PRO A 146 11.75 -16.31 -2.10
CA PRO A 146 10.60 -16.92 -1.42
C PRO A 146 11.03 -17.76 -0.19
N GLU A 147 12.18 -18.41 -0.24
CA GLU A 147 12.71 -19.24 0.86
C GLU A 147 13.03 -18.46 2.15
N LEU A 148 13.25 -17.15 2.04
CA LEU A 148 13.55 -16.28 3.17
C LEU A 148 12.29 -15.69 3.84
N LEU A 149 11.10 -15.91 3.26
CA LEU A 149 9.83 -15.43 3.79
C LEU A 149 8.96 -16.59 4.26
N ALA A 150 8.10 -16.36 5.24
CA ALA A 150 7.07 -17.32 5.65
C ALA A 150 5.81 -17.20 4.79
N GLY A 151 5.50 -16.00 4.33
CA GLY A 151 4.37 -15.69 3.47
C GLY A 151 4.25 -14.20 3.19
N ILE A 152 3.36 -13.82 2.30
CA ILE A 152 3.06 -12.42 2.00
C ILE A 152 1.56 -12.16 2.05
N VAL A 153 1.19 -10.94 2.49
CA VAL A 153 -0.16 -10.38 2.37
C VAL A 153 -0.04 -9.09 1.58
N ALA A 154 -0.68 -9.03 0.42
CA ALA A 154 -0.83 -7.79 -0.32
C ALA A 154 -2.26 -7.27 -0.12
N VAL A 155 -2.38 -6.00 0.23
CA VAL A 155 -3.65 -5.32 0.46
C VAL A 155 -3.84 -4.32 -0.66
N ASP A 156 -4.67 -4.67 -1.64
CA ASP A 156 -4.85 -3.90 -2.87
C ASP A 156 -3.50 -3.55 -3.54
N GLY A 157 -2.55 -4.51 -3.47
CA GLY A 157 -1.19 -4.43 -3.99
C GLY A 157 -0.96 -5.50 -5.03
N LEU A 158 -0.88 -5.14 -6.30
CA LEU A 158 -0.93 -6.07 -7.41
C LEU A 158 0.40 -6.14 -8.17
N PRO A 159 0.69 -7.25 -8.86
CA PRO A 159 1.93 -7.44 -9.61
C PRO A 159 2.04 -6.55 -10.86
N VAL A 160 0.96 -5.91 -11.24
CA VAL A 160 0.89 -4.92 -12.30
C VAL A 160 -0.24 -3.96 -12.00
N PHE A 161 -0.04 -2.67 -12.28
CA PHE A 161 -1.10 -1.69 -12.08
C PHE A 161 -2.34 -2.07 -12.93
N PRO A 162 -3.54 -2.22 -12.36
CA PRO A 162 -4.71 -2.81 -13.02
C PRO A 162 -5.04 -2.22 -14.39
N MET A 163 -4.99 -0.89 -14.52
CA MET A 163 -5.25 -0.20 -15.79
C MET A 163 -4.21 -0.53 -16.87
N LEU A 164 -3.04 -0.97 -16.49
CA LEU A 164 -1.91 -1.26 -17.36
C LEU A 164 -1.70 -2.76 -17.58
N ALA A 165 -2.61 -3.61 -17.09
CA ALA A 165 -2.51 -5.06 -17.20
C ALA A 165 -2.40 -5.57 -18.65
N ASN A 166 -2.99 -4.86 -19.60
CA ASN A 166 -2.95 -5.20 -21.03
C ASN A 166 -2.04 -4.25 -21.84
N ALA A 167 -1.29 -3.37 -21.18
CA ALA A 167 -0.39 -2.43 -21.84
C ALA A 167 0.94 -3.11 -22.21
N THR A 168 1.56 -2.67 -23.32
CA THR A 168 2.95 -3.06 -23.63
C THR A 168 3.93 -2.41 -22.66
N PRO A 169 5.18 -2.90 -22.54
CA PRO A 169 6.21 -2.24 -21.73
C PRO A 169 6.39 -0.75 -22.06
N GLU A 170 6.34 -0.40 -23.35
CA GLU A 170 6.47 1.00 -23.82
C GLU A 170 5.27 1.85 -23.38
N GLN A 171 4.06 1.30 -23.44
CA GLN A 171 2.85 1.96 -22.98
C GLN A 171 2.87 2.16 -21.46
N ARG A 172 3.33 1.16 -20.68
CA ARG A 172 3.54 1.30 -19.23
C ARG A 172 4.54 2.40 -18.92
N ALA A 173 5.71 2.39 -19.57
CA ALA A 173 6.75 3.40 -19.37
C ALA A 173 6.27 4.82 -19.72
N ALA A 174 5.49 4.98 -20.79
CA ALA A 174 4.91 6.27 -21.17
C ALA A 174 3.91 6.77 -20.13
N MET A 175 3.00 5.90 -19.66
CA MET A 175 2.03 6.23 -18.63
C MET A 175 2.72 6.54 -17.29
N ALA A 176 3.69 5.74 -16.89
CA ALA A 176 4.50 5.96 -15.69
C ALA A 176 5.20 7.33 -15.72
N SER A 177 5.77 7.71 -16.88
CA SER A 177 6.40 9.02 -17.06
C SER A 177 5.39 10.17 -17.00
N GLN A 178 4.19 9.97 -17.53
CA GLN A 178 3.10 10.97 -17.48
C GLN A 178 2.65 11.21 -16.03
N TYR A 179 2.34 10.17 -15.27
CA TYR A 179 1.91 10.29 -13.88
C TYR A 179 3.02 10.87 -12.99
N SER A 180 4.26 10.41 -13.17
CA SER A 180 5.42 10.98 -12.50
C SER A 180 5.56 12.48 -12.77
N GLY A 181 5.34 12.92 -14.02
CA GLY A 181 5.34 14.34 -14.38
C GLY A 181 4.24 15.13 -13.68
N ILE A 182 3.05 14.55 -13.54
CA ILE A 182 1.93 15.17 -12.81
C ILE A 182 2.29 15.38 -11.34
N TYR A 183 2.73 14.33 -10.64
CA TYR A 183 3.09 14.43 -9.23
C TYR A 183 4.26 15.40 -8.98
N SER A 184 5.31 15.35 -9.80
CA SER A 184 6.47 16.23 -9.64
C SER A 184 6.17 17.71 -9.85
N ALA A 185 5.08 18.04 -10.54
CA ALA A 185 4.62 19.41 -10.78
C ALA A 185 3.72 19.96 -9.65
N LEU A 186 3.27 19.12 -8.71
CA LEU A 186 2.40 19.57 -7.63
C LEU A 186 3.18 20.38 -6.58
N ASN A 187 2.68 21.56 -6.27
CA ASN A 187 3.07 22.26 -5.04
C ASN A 187 2.24 21.73 -3.85
N SER A 188 2.61 22.12 -2.63
CA SER A 188 1.97 21.60 -1.41
C SER A 188 0.45 21.83 -1.34
N THR A 189 -0.04 22.94 -1.86
CA THR A 189 -1.50 23.21 -1.90
C THR A 189 -2.21 22.28 -2.88
N ALA A 190 -1.63 22.09 -4.07
CA ALA A 190 -2.17 21.20 -5.08
C ALA A 190 -2.05 19.71 -4.65
N ALA A 191 -0.96 19.35 -3.99
CA ALA A 191 -0.79 18.02 -3.41
C ALA A 191 -1.90 17.70 -2.39
N LEU A 192 -2.11 18.58 -1.40
CA LEU A 192 -3.20 18.38 -0.44
C LEU A 192 -4.59 18.30 -1.08
N ALA A 193 -4.86 19.14 -2.10
CA ALA A 193 -6.11 19.07 -2.82
C ALA A 193 -6.27 17.75 -3.61
N SER A 194 -5.18 17.24 -4.17
CA SER A 194 -5.13 15.94 -4.84
C SER A 194 -5.41 14.80 -3.86
N GLU A 195 -4.76 14.80 -2.69
CA GLU A 195 -4.95 13.77 -1.67
C GLU A 195 -6.37 13.77 -1.09
N ARG A 196 -6.97 14.94 -0.85
CA ARG A 196 -8.39 15.05 -0.46
C ARG A 196 -9.32 14.42 -1.50
N ASN A 197 -9.09 14.72 -2.78
CA ASN A 197 -9.88 14.13 -3.86
C ASN A 197 -9.68 12.63 -3.93
N TYR A 198 -8.43 12.16 -3.86
CA TYR A 198 -8.10 10.73 -3.85
C TYR A 198 -8.78 10.01 -2.69
N MET A 199 -8.61 10.50 -1.47
CA MET A 199 -9.19 9.89 -0.28
C MET A 199 -10.73 9.85 -0.33
N SER A 200 -11.38 10.90 -0.85
CA SER A 200 -12.84 10.94 -0.93
C SER A 200 -13.44 10.05 -2.03
N THR A 201 -12.67 9.74 -3.08
CA THR A 201 -13.19 9.01 -4.26
C THR A 201 -12.69 7.58 -4.35
N ILE A 202 -11.47 7.31 -3.90
CA ILE A 202 -10.77 6.03 -4.04
C ILE A 202 -10.29 5.50 -2.69
N GLY A 203 -9.82 6.37 -1.80
CA GLY A 203 -9.08 5.97 -0.59
C GLY A 203 -9.97 5.29 0.44
N THR A 204 -11.03 5.94 0.90
CA THR A 204 -11.87 5.43 2.00
C THR A 204 -13.35 5.65 1.77
N ILE A 205 -14.18 4.75 2.34
CA ILE A 205 -15.64 4.93 2.42
C ILE A 205 -16.04 5.81 3.62
N ARG A 206 -15.11 6.14 4.50
CA ARG A 206 -15.33 6.87 5.76
C ARG A 206 -15.04 8.35 5.57
N PRO A 207 -16.07 9.24 5.41
CA PRO A 207 -15.85 10.66 5.13
C PRO A 207 -15.03 11.38 6.20
N GLU A 208 -15.13 10.95 7.47
CA GLU A 208 -14.39 11.52 8.60
C GLU A 208 -12.89 11.27 8.51
N LEU A 209 -12.43 10.25 7.75
CA LEU A 209 -11.02 9.96 7.55
C LEU A 209 -10.39 10.72 6.39
N VAL A 210 -11.20 11.31 5.49
CA VAL A 210 -10.69 11.97 4.28
C VAL A 210 -9.70 13.09 4.59
N GLU A 211 -10.09 14.04 5.45
CA GLU A 211 -9.23 15.18 5.77
C GLU A 211 -7.98 14.79 6.57
N PRO A 212 -8.08 14.02 7.68
CA PRO A 212 -6.90 13.64 8.44
C PRO A 212 -5.91 12.81 7.64
N THR A 213 -6.39 11.88 6.81
CA THR A 213 -5.51 11.05 5.97
C THR A 213 -4.84 11.88 4.88
N ALA A 214 -5.60 12.74 4.18
CA ALA A 214 -5.03 13.63 3.16
C ALA A 214 -3.94 14.55 3.72
N LEU A 215 -4.11 15.05 4.96
CA LEU A 215 -3.10 15.86 5.63
C LEU A 215 -1.82 15.07 5.96
N LEU A 216 -1.95 13.79 6.30
CA LEU A 216 -0.80 12.92 6.55
C LEU A 216 -0.06 12.58 5.25
N GLU A 217 -0.77 12.22 4.20
CA GLU A 217 -0.19 11.90 2.88
C GLU A 217 0.50 13.12 2.24
N ALA A 218 -0.13 14.31 2.36
CA ALA A 218 0.44 15.57 1.86
C ALA A 218 1.74 16.01 2.55
N ARG A 219 2.19 15.33 3.60
CA ARG A 219 3.52 15.50 4.20
C ARG A 219 4.64 14.90 3.35
N SER A 220 4.28 14.10 2.35
CA SER A 220 5.22 13.42 1.47
C SER A 220 5.84 14.37 0.45
N ASP A 221 7.10 14.11 0.08
CA ASP A 221 7.80 14.83 -0.99
C ASP A 221 7.23 14.38 -2.34
N MET A 222 6.62 15.29 -3.08
CA MET A 222 5.99 14.99 -4.37
C MET A 222 6.98 14.51 -5.44
N LYS A 223 8.27 14.84 -5.33
CA LYS A 223 9.30 14.30 -6.22
C LYS A 223 9.59 12.83 -5.89
N ALA A 224 9.58 12.47 -4.60
CA ALA A 224 9.71 11.09 -4.18
C ALA A 224 8.46 10.30 -4.59
N VAL A 225 7.26 10.84 -4.38
CA VAL A 225 6.00 10.24 -4.86
C VAL A 225 6.07 9.99 -6.36
N ALA A 226 6.52 10.98 -7.15
CA ALA A 226 6.70 10.85 -8.60
C ALA A 226 7.70 9.75 -8.99
N ALA A 227 8.82 9.63 -8.26
CA ALA A 227 9.83 8.61 -8.53
C ALA A 227 9.32 7.19 -8.24
N TRP A 228 8.69 6.98 -7.08
CA TRP A 228 8.07 5.70 -6.72
C TRP A 228 6.95 5.33 -7.70
N THR A 229 6.06 6.27 -8.05
CA THR A 229 5.01 6.07 -9.05
C THR A 229 5.58 5.63 -10.40
N LYS A 230 6.69 6.25 -10.83
CA LYS A 230 7.31 5.90 -12.11
C LYS A 230 7.78 4.45 -12.13
N GLU A 231 8.44 3.98 -11.07
CA GLU A 231 8.90 2.59 -11.01
C GLU A 231 7.71 1.62 -10.89
N ASP A 232 6.77 1.90 -9.99
CA ASP A 232 5.61 1.03 -9.75
C ASP A 232 4.76 0.83 -11.02
N LEU A 233 4.37 1.90 -11.71
CA LEU A 233 3.60 1.83 -12.94
C LEU A 233 4.36 1.24 -14.14
N SER A 234 5.69 1.24 -14.11
CA SER A 234 6.52 0.62 -15.15
C SER A 234 6.62 -0.89 -14.97
N ASN A 235 6.40 -1.40 -13.76
CA ASN A 235 6.58 -2.79 -13.42
C ASN A 235 5.44 -3.68 -13.97
N ASP A 236 5.81 -4.92 -14.27
CA ASP A 236 4.91 -6.04 -14.48
C ASP A 236 5.59 -7.29 -13.93
N LEU A 237 5.22 -7.66 -12.71
CA LEU A 237 5.80 -8.79 -11.99
C LEU A 237 5.15 -10.13 -12.37
N ARG A 238 4.03 -10.12 -13.13
CA ARG A 238 3.30 -11.35 -13.50
C ARG A 238 4.14 -12.44 -14.15
N PRO A 239 5.17 -12.14 -14.99
CA PRO A 239 6.00 -13.17 -15.60
C PRO A 239 6.84 -14.00 -14.62
N GLN A 240 7.01 -13.55 -13.38
CA GLN A 240 7.83 -14.22 -12.37
C GLN A 240 7.01 -14.75 -11.17
N LEU A 241 5.68 -14.60 -11.17
CA LEU A 241 4.82 -15.06 -10.08
C LEU A 241 4.94 -16.56 -9.78
N GLU A 242 5.31 -17.39 -10.76
CA GLU A 242 5.55 -18.83 -10.57
C GLU A 242 6.66 -19.13 -9.55
N ARG A 243 7.56 -18.16 -9.30
CA ARG A 243 8.60 -18.26 -8.27
C ARG A 243 8.03 -18.15 -6.86
N ILE A 244 6.83 -17.58 -6.69
CA ILE A 244 6.17 -17.45 -5.39
C ILE A 244 5.49 -18.77 -5.03
N VAL A 245 6.22 -19.60 -4.29
CA VAL A 245 5.77 -20.92 -3.81
C VAL A 245 5.35 -20.92 -2.35
N ILE A 246 5.47 -19.78 -1.69
CA ILE A 246 5.03 -19.55 -0.31
C ILE A 246 3.57 -19.12 -0.24
N PRO A 247 2.88 -19.22 0.92
CA PRO A 247 1.55 -18.67 1.10
C PRO A 247 1.47 -17.19 0.71
N PHE A 248 0.47 -16.86 -0.11
CA PHE A 248 0.19 -15.50 -0.56
C PHE A 248 -1.30 -15.19 -0.38
N LEU A 249 -1.61 -14.15 0.37
CA LEU A 249 -2.96 -13.60 0.50
C LEU A 249 -3.04 -12.25 -0.19
N GLU A 250 -3.93 -12.13 -1.19
CA GLU A 250 -4.33 -10.83 -1.77
C GLU A 250 -5.67 -10.42 -1.15
N ILE A 251 -5.73 -9.24 -0.54
CA ILE A 251 -6.95 -8.64 0.02
C ILE A 251 -7.45 -7.55 -0.93
N MET A 252 -8.57 -7.84 -1.57
CA MET A 252 -9.22 -6.96 -2.53
C MET A 252 -10.29 -6.09 -1.84
N PRO A 253 -10.24 -4.75 -1.97
CA PRO A 253 -11.34 -3.88 -1.58
C PRO A 253 -12.51 -4.01 -2.55
N TYR A 254 -13.73 -3.86 -2.02
CA TYR A 254 -14.91 -3.72 -2.85
C TYR A 254 -15.94 -2.83 -2.17
N ASN A 255 -16.43 -1.81 -2.89
CA ASN A 255 -17.53 -0.98 -2.43
C ASN A 255 -18.71 -1.06 -3.42
N PRO A 256 -19.84 -1.68 -3.04
CA PRO A 256 -21.02 -1.77 -3.90
C PRO A 256 -21.56 -0.40 -4.36
N ALA A 257 -21.35 0.65 -3.56
CA ALA A 257 -21.81 2.00 -3.90
C ALA A 257 -21.03 2.64 -5.06
N ASP A 258 -19.83 2.13 -5.38
CA ASP A 258 -19.00 2.59 -6.49
C ASP A 258 -19.29 1.83 -7.80
N ALA A 259 -20.02 0.72 -7.73
CA ALA A 259 -20.46 -0.06 -8.89
C ALA A 259 -21.59 0.67 -9.62
N LYS A 260 -21.24 1.64 -10.45
CA LYS A 260 -22.19 2.47 -11.23
C LYS A 260 -21.87 2.42 -12.73
N PRO A 261 -22.89 2.53 -13.61
CA PRO A 261 -22.63 2.65 -15.05
C PRO A 261 -21.65 3.80 -15.39
N PRO A 262 -20.80 3.64 -16.41
CA PRO A 262 -20.71 2.51 -17.34
C PRO A 262 -19.94 1.30 -16.79
N MET A 263 -19.46 1.32 -15.56
CA MET A 263 -18.55 0.34 -14.99
C MET A 263 -19.15 -0.34 -13.76
N ASN A 264 -20.21 -1.08 -14.02
CA ASN A 264 -20.99 -1.76 -13.03
C ASN A 264 -20.45 -3.19 -12.80
N TYR A 265 -19.22 -3.29 -12.27
CA TYR A 265 -18.64 -4.60 -11.93
C TYR A 265 -19.17 -5.09 -10.58
N SER A 266 -19.64 -6.35 -10.55
CA SER A 266 -19.97 -7.02 -9.31
C SER A 266 -18.71 -7.36 -8.53
N GLN A 267 -18.86 -7.63 -7.22
CA GLN A 267 -17.76 -8.12 -6.39
C GLN A 267 -17.12 -9.38 -6.99
N GLU A 268 -17.93 -10.30 -7.52
CA GLU A 268 -17.42 -11.53 -8.14
C GLU A 268 -16.59 -11.26 -9.39
N GLN A 269 -17.02 -10.32 -10.24
CA GLN A 269 -16.26 -9.93 -11.44
C GLN A 269 -14.92 -9.26 -11.06
N THR A 270 -14.93 -8.39 -10.06
CA THR A 270 -13.72 -7.75 -9.55
C THR A 270 -12.78 -8.80 -8.93
N LEU A 271 -13.32 -9.72 -8.14
CA LEU A 271 -12.55 -10.82 -7.54
C LEU A 271 -11.94 -11.75 -8.60
N ALA A 272 -12.68 -12.07 -9.66
CA ALA A 272 -12.18 -12.86 -10.78
C ALA A 272 -11.03 -12.15 -11.50
N PHE A 273 -11.12 -10.83 -11.64
CA PHE A 273 -10.05 -10.04 -12.24
C PHE A 273 -8.79 -10.04 -11.35
N TYR A 274 -8.89 -9.80 -10.04
CA TYR A 274 -7.74 -9.86 -9.13
C TYR A 274 -7.09 -11.25 -9.17
N ARG A 275 -7.88 -12.31 -9.10
CA ARG A 275 -7.40 -13.69 -9.26
C ARG A 275 -6.62 -13.90 -10.56
N SER A 276 -7.06 -13.30 -11.66
CA SER A 276 -6.37 -13.42 -12.94
C SER A 276 -5.00 -12.75 -12.95
N LEU A 277 -4.83 -11.68 -12.19
CA LEU A 277 -3.56 -10.94 -12.09
C LEU A 277 -2.50 -11.69 -11.25
N VAL A 278 -2.93 -12.46 -10.26
CA VAL A 278 -2.03 -13.20 -9.35
C VAL A 278 -1.97 -14.70 -9.61
N ALA A 279 -2.62 -15.18 -10.67
CA ALA A 279 -2.79 -16.60 -10.97
C ALA A 279 -1.48 -17.40 -11.19
N GLY A 280 -0.34 -16.70 -11.42
CA GLY A 280 0.96 -17.34 -11.55
C GLY A 280 1.52 -17.89 -10.23
N ALA A 281 1.12 -17.37 -9.09
CA ALA A 281 1.58 -17.83 -7.78
C ALA A 281 0.81 -19.10 -7.34
N SER A 282 1.54 -20.16 -6.97
CA SER A 282 0.96 -21.49 -6.76
C SER A 282 0.13 -21.61 -5.48
N ARG A 283 0.37 -20.77 -4.47
CA ARG A 283 -0.30 -20.81 -3.14
C ARG A 283 -1.00 -19.48 -2.83
N VAL A 284 -1.59 -18.85 -3.84
CA VAL A 284 -2.30 -17.58 -3.67
C VAL A 284 -3.78 -17.83 -3.33
N SER A 285 -4.27 -17.06 -2.38
CA SER A 285 -5.70 -16.86 -2.13
C SER A 285 -6.06 -15.39 -2.28
N VAL A 286 -7.25 -15.12 -2.83
CA VAL A 286 -7.76 -13.76 -2.99
C VAL A 286 -9.08 -13.67 -2.26
N VAL A 287 -9.16 -12.75 -1.29
CA VAL A 287 -10.37 -12.48 -0.51
C VAL A 287 -10.85 -11.06 -0.74
N ALA A 288 -12.15 -10.86 -0.72
CA ALA A 288 -12.75 -9.54 -0.80
C ALA A 288 -13.19 -9.05 0.58
N ILE A 289 -12.87 -7.82 0.94
CA ILE A 289 -13.42 -7.14 2.11
C ILE A 289 -14.35 -6.03 1.61
N ALA A 290 -15.61 -6.08 2.04
CA ALA A 290 -16.67 -5.16 1.60
C ALA A 290 -17.61 -4.78 2.76
N PRO A 291 -18.13 -3.55 2.80
CA PRO A 291 -17.78 -2.44 1.90
C PRO A 291 -16.44 -1.81 2.28
N SER A 292 -15.54 -1.64 1.34
CA SER A 292 -14.30 -0.90 1.55
C SER A 292 -13.76 -0.32 0.25
N ARG A 293 -12.88 0.65 0.36
CA ARG A 293 -12.06 1.18 -0.71
C ARG A 293 -10.58 0.85 -0.46
N HIS A 294 -9.70 1.52 -1.15
CA HIS A 294 -8.25 1.24 -1.19
C HIS A 294 -7.61 1.04 0.20
N PHE A 295 -7.95 1.86 1.20
CA PHE A 295 -7.46 1.71 2.57
C PHE A 295 -8.33 0.75 3.38
N VAL A 296 -8.35 -0.52 2.99
CA VAL A 296 -9.16 -1.59 3.61
C VAL A 296 -8.97 -1.66 5.13
N MET A 297 -7.72 -1.50 5.60
CA MET A 297 -7.37 -1.54 7.02
C MET A 297 -7.94 -0.37 7.82
N LEU A 298 -8.27 0.74 7.15
CA LEU A 298 -8.93 1.89 7.78
C LEU A 298 -10.45 1.79 7.69
N ASP A 299 -10.96 1.23 6.59
CA ASP A 299 -12.40 1.10 6.36
C ASP A 299 -13.02 -0.02 7.19
N GLN A 300 -12.35 -1.17 7.26
CA GLN A 300 -12.83 -2.40 7.89
C GLN A 300 -11.75 -3.04 8.79
N PRO A 301 -11.26 -2.34 9.84
CA PRO A 301 -10.13 -2.78 10.65
C PRO A 301 -10.34 -4.14 11.32
N GLU A 302 -11.56 -4.43 11.77
CA GLU A 302 -11.89 -5.69 12.42
C GLU A 302 -11.87 -6.88 11.45
N GLU A 303 -12.48 -6.73 10.26
CA GLU A 303 -12.51 -7.79 9.27
C GLU A 303 -11.13 -8.00 8.65
N PHE A 304 -10.43 -6.90 8.35
CA PHE A 304 -9.04 -6.94 7.91
C PHE A 304 -8.16 -7.70 8.92
N GLY A 305 -8.27 -7.36 10.22
CA GLY A 305 -7.52 -8.03 11.28
C GLY A 305 -7.80 -9.54 11.33
N LYS A 306 -9.06 -9.96 11.22
CA LYS A 306 -9.45 -11.38 11.20
C LYS A 306 -8.87 -12.13 9.99
N GLU A 307 -8.89 -11.54 8.80
CA GLU A 307 -8.32 -12.16 7.61
C GLU A 307 -6.80 -12.32 7.73
N VAL A 308 -6.11 -11.30 8.23
CA VAL A 308 -4.68 -11.38 8.51
C VAL A 308 -4.38 -12.47 9.55
N GLU A 309 -5.12 -12.53 10.66
CA GLU A 309 -4.94 -13.57 11.70
C GLU A 309 -5.15 -14.98 11.15
N ARG A 310 -6.21 -15.21 10.35
CA ARG A 310 -6.43 -16.51 9.68
C ARG A 310 -5.25 -16.91 8.81
N PHE A 311 -4.73 -15.96 8.04
CA PHE A 311 -3.55 -16.19 7.20
C PHE A 311 -2.32 -16.54 8.04
N LEU A 312 -2.05 -15.79 9.11
CA LEU A 312 -0.91 -16.04 10.00
C LEU A 312 -0.96 -17.43 10.65
N ILE A 313 -2.15 -17.89 11.07
CA ILE A 313 -2.35 -19.25 11.58
C ILE A 313 -2.05 -20.30 10.48
N SER A 314 -2.44 -20.05 9.23
CA SER A 314 -2.21 -20.99 8.13
C SER A 314 -0.74 -21.11 7.71
N VAL A 315 0.05 -20.08 7.96
CA VAL A 315 1.50 -20.04 7.65
C VAL A 315 2.30 -20.83 8.70
N ASP A 316 1.85 -20.87 9.94
CA ASP A 316 2.51 -21.60 11.04
C ASP A 316 2.26 -23.11 11.01
N GLN A 317 1.35 -23.60 10.17
CA GLN A 317 1.11 -25.03 10.01
C GLN A 317 2.11 -25.62 9.01
N PRO A 318 2.82 -26.71 9.36
CA PRO A 318 3.80 -27.35 8.50
C PRO A 318 3.19 -27.97 7.23
#